data_a9c8c19f2a8851d3d5c47bf5a59cbdb7
#
_entry.id   a9c8c19f2a8851d3d5c47bf5a59cbdb7
#
_cell.length_a   1.000
_cell.length_b   1.000
_cell.length_c   1.000
_cell.angle_alpha   90.00
_cell.angle_beta   90.00
_cell.angle_gamma   90.00
#
_symmetry.space_group_name_H-M   'P 1'
#
loop_
_entity.id
_entity.type
_entity.pdbx_description
1 polymer ?
#
loop_
_entity_poly.entity_id
_entity_poly.type
_entity_poly.pdbx_seq_one_letter_code
_entity_poly.pdbx_strand_id
1 'polypeptide(L)'
;WRIRERTKIMSKIISIANQKGGVGKTTTTLNLGTALALKGFKVLLIDLDPQANLSSYLGFEGDENPTISHMMLSIAKGIKVSKEDFESCVRVSEANRISYIPSDINLANAESYLMNALSRETVMKRILTNENLTDYDCVLIDCLPSLGILLVNALSLIHISEPTRQEA
;
A
#
# COMPACT_ATOMS: atom_id res chain seq x y z
N TRP A 1 -13.79 -17.91 25.88
CA TRP A 1 -13.08 -17.06 24.90
C TRP A 1 -13.59 -15.64 25.07
N ARG A 2 -12.85 -14.80 25.81
CA ARG A 2 -13.14 -13.36 25.91
C ARG A 2 -12.75 -12.74 24.58
N ILE A 3 -13.72 -12.16 23.86
CA ILE A 3 -13.50 -11.19 22.80
C ILE A 3 -12.77 -10.03 23.50
N ARG A 4 -11.45 -9.92 23.30
CA ARG A 4 -10.74 -8.69 23.66
C ARG A 4 -11.33 -7.58 22.79
N GLU A 5 -11.97 -6.59 23.41
CA GLU A 5 -12.21 -5.31 22.75
C GLU A 5 -10.89 -4.86 22.17
N ARG A 6 -10.79 -4.89 20.83
CA ARG A 6 -9.60 -4.37 20.14
C ARG A 6 -9.59 -2.86 20.38
N THR A 7 -8.75 -2.41 21.29
CA THR A 7 -8.33 -1.01 21.30
C THR A 7 -7.90 -0.69 19.87
N LYS A 8 -8.50 0.33 19.25
CA LYS A 8 -8.28 0.71 17.85
C LYS A 8 -6.80 1.10 17.68
N ILE A 9 -5.95 0.10 17.39
CA ILE A 9 -4.53 0.29 17.12
C ILE A 9 -4.44 0.83 15.69
N MET A 10 -3.69 1.90 15.47
CA MET A 10 -3.39 2.40 14.12
C MET A 10 -2.79 1.28 13.28
N SER A 11 -3.21 1.16 12.02
CA SER A 11 -2.68 0.19 11.07
C SER A 11 -1.16 0.36 10.94
N LYS A 12 -0.42 -0.74 11.02
CA LYS A 12 1.02 -0.72 10.77
C LYS A 12 1.29 -0.73 9.28
N ILE A 13 2.06 0.25 8.80
CA ILE A 13 2.47 0.33 7.39
C ILE A 13 3.93 -0.10 7.29
N ILE A 14 4.21 -1.05 6.39
CA ILE A 14 5.54 -1.63 6.16
C ILE A 14 5.82 -1.58 4.66
N SER A 15 6.86 -0.87 4.25
CA SER A 15 7.33 -0.82 2.87
C SER A 15 8.47 -1.83 2.66
N ILE A 16 8.34 -2.71 1.67
CA ILE A 16 9.35 -3.68 1.28
C ILE A 16 10.11 -3.10 0.08
N ALA A 17 11.30 -2.55 0.34
CA ALA A 17 12.08 -1.81 -0.62
C ALA A 17 13.51 -2.33 -0.72
N ASN A 18 14.05 -2.38 -1.94
CA ASN A 18 15.46 -2.62 -2.23
C ASN A 18 15.75 -2.13 -3.66
N GLN A 19 16.86 -1.42 -3.86
CA GLN A 19 17.27 -0.93 -5.17
C GLN A 19 17.60 -2.04 -6.15
N LYS A 20 18.08 -3.19 -5.67
CA LYS A 20 18.41 -4.32 -6.52
C LYS A 20 17.15 -5.06 -6.96
N GLY A 21 17.02 -5.25 -8.29
CA GLY A 21 15.98 -6.12 -8.85
C GLY A 21 16.21 -7.59 -8.53
N GLY A 22 15.16 -8.40 -8.53
CA GLY A 22 15.24 -9.84 -8.37
C GLY A 22 15.66 -10.36 -6.99
N VAL A 23 15.64 -9.52 -5.94
CA VAL A 23 16.03 -9.92 -4.57
C VAL A 23 14.85 -10.43 -3.72
N GLY A 24 13.71 -10.70 -4.34
CA GLY A 24 12.57 -11.32 -3.66
C GLY A 24 11.65 -10.35 -2.90
N LYS A 25 11.62 -9.05 -3.23
CA LYS A 25 10.69 -8.07 -2.60
C LYS A 25 9.25 -8.53 -2.70
N THR A 26 8.75 -8.73 -3.90
CA THR A 26 7.38 -9.17 -4.19
C THR A 26 7.06 -10.50 -3.50
N THR A 27 7.97 -11.47 -3.57
CA THR A 27 7.82 -12.76 -2.87
C THR A 27 7.75 -12.57 -1.36
N THR A 28 8.56 -11.68 -0.79
CA THR A 28 8.54 -11.36 0.65
C THR A 28 7.23 -10.69 1.03
N THR A 29 6.76 -9.71 0.24
CA THR A 29 5.49 -9.01 0.47
C THR A 29 4.32 -9.99 0.49
N LEU A 30 4.22 -10.85 -0.52
CA LEU A 30 3.15 -11.84 -0.64
C LEU A 30 3.18 -12.85 0.51
N ASN A 31 4.34 -13.45 0.79
CA ASN A 31 4.45 -14.50 1.82
C ASN A 31 4.25 -13.93 3.23
N LEU A 32 4.79 -12.75 3.52
CA LEU A 32 4.57 -12.09 4.81
C LEU A 32 3.09 -11.72 5.00
N GLY A 33 2.46 -11.15 3.97
CA GLY A 33 1.04 -10.84 3.99
C GLY A 33 0.17 -12.06 4.22
N THR A 34 0.44 -13.15 3.49
CA THR A 34 -0.28 -14.42 3.65
C THR A 34 -0.08 -15.00 5.05
N ALA A 35 1.14 -14.98 5.58
CA ALA A 35 1.41 -15.47 6.93
C ALA A 35 0.69 -14.68 8.02
N LEU A 36 0.59 -13.36 7.87
CA LEU A 36 -0.17 -12.49 8.77
C LEU A 36 -1.67 -12.75 8.66
N ALA A 37 -2.20 -12.90 7.44
CA ALA A 37 -3.61 -13.21 7.22
C ALA A 37 -3.99 -14.57 7.82
N LEU A 38 -3.15 -15.59 7.69
CA LEU A 38 -3.34 -16.89 8.34
C LEU A 38 -3.34 -16.82 9.88
N LYS A 39 -2.68 -15.83 10.45
CA LYS A 39 -2.73 -15.54 11.91
C LYS A 39 -3.95 -14.69 12.31
N GLY A 40 -4.84 -14.38 11.39
CA GLY A 40 -6.09 -13.66 11.65
C GLY A 40 -5.96 -12.13 11.62
N PHE A 41 -4.85 -11.57 11.11
CA PHE A 41 -4.73 -10.14 10.86
C PHE A 41 -5.45 -9.76 9.58
N LYS A 42 -6.10 -8.61 9.58
CA LYS A 42 -6.65 -7.99 8.37
C LYS A 42 -5.52 -7.27 7.63
N VAL A 43 -5.10 -7.82 6.51
CA VAL A 43 -3.93 -7.36 5.75
C VAL A 43 -4.38 -6.72 4.44
N LEU A 44 -3.79 -5.57 4.13
CA LEU A 44 -3.85 -4.93 2.83
C LEU A 44 -2.48 -4.96 2.17
N LEU A 45 -2.38 -5.50 0.96
CA LEU A 45 -1.18 -5.39 0.14
C LEU A 45 -1.37 -4.26 -0.88
N ILE A 46 -0.32 -3.51 -1.14
CA ILE A 46 -0.32 -2.46 -2.17
C ILE A 46 0.85 -2.74 -3.11
N ASP A 47 0.53 -2.92 -4.38
CA ASP A 47 1.55 -3.03 -5.43
C ASP A 47 1.92 -1.62 -5.90
N LEU A 48 3.18 -1.23 -5.72
CA LEU A 48 3.69 0.09 -6.12
C LEU A 48 4.79 -0.06 -7.19
N ASP A 49 4.66 -1.07 -8.04
CA ASP A 49 5.52 -1.31 -9.20
C ASP A 49 4.67 -1.27 -10.48
N PRO A 50 4.99 -0.43 -11.49
CA PRO A 50 4.29 -0.43 -12.78
C PRO A 50 4.30 -1.77 -13.52
N GLN A 51 5.21 -2.68 -13.15
CA GLN A 51 5.25 -4.03 -13.70
C GLN A 51 4.15 -4.95 -13.14
N ALA A 52 3.47 -4.54 -12.08
CA ALA A 52 2.32 -5.23 -11.46
C ALA A 52 2.58 -6.72 -11.13
N ASN A 53 3.80 -7.06 -10.70
CA ASN A 53 4.16 -8.43 -10.41
C ASN A 53 3.38 -8.99 -9.20
N LEU A 54 3.23 -8.21 -8.12
CA LEU A 54 2.45 -8.62 -6.95
C LEU A 54 0.98 -8.79 -7.34
N SER A 55 0.43 -7.86 -8.12
CA SER A 55 -0.94 -7.91 -8.63
C SER A 55 -1.21 -9.19 -9.41
N SER A 56 -0.29 -9.55 -10.32
CA SER A 56 -0.40 -10.79 -11.12
C SER A 56 -0.36 -12.05 -10.24
N TYR A 57 0.51 -12.09 -9.21
CA TYR A 57 0.56 -13.22 -8.28
C TYR A 57 -0.70 -13.35 -7.41
N LEU A 58 -1.44 -12.26 -7.22
CA LEU A 58 -2.72 -12.25 -6.52
C LEU A 58 -3.93 -12.54 -7.43
N GLY A 59 -3.68 -12.79 -8.72
CA GLY A 59 -4.69 -13.15 -9.70
C GLY A 59 -5.32 -11.95 -10.42
N PHE A 60 -4.71 -10.77 -10.38
CA PHE A 60 -5.17 -9.60 -11.12
C PHE A 60 -4.81 -9.73 -12.61
N GLU A 61 -5.81 -9.81 -13.46
CA GLU A 61 -5.67 -9.88 -14.93
C GLU A 61 -6.13 -8.58 -15.63
N GLY A 62 -6.48 -7.57 -14.83
CA GLY A 62 -7.10 -6.32 -15.27
C GLY A 62 -8.61 -6.38 -15.16
N ASP A 63 -9.20 -5.27 -14.75
CA ASP A 63 -10.64 -5.06 -14.71
C ASP A 63 -10.97 -3.58 -14.98
N GLU A 64 -12.24 -3.22 -14.97
CA GLU A 64 -12.70 -1.83 -15.22
C GLU A 64 -12.57 -0.92 -13.98
N ASN A 65 -12.24 -1.48 -12.83
CA ASN A 65 -12.16 -0.70 -11.60
C ASN A 65 -10.79 0.00 -11.47
N PRO A 66 -10.73 1.13 -10.75
CA PRO A 66 -9.49 1.89 -10.60
C PRO A 66 -8.41 1.12 -9.82
N THR A 67 -7.15 1.45 -10.06
CA THR A 67 -5.96 0.91 -9.43
C THR A 67 -5.26 1.99 -8.59
N ILE A 68 -4.09 1.66 -8.01
CA ILE A 68 -3.27 2.64 -7.29
C ILE A 68 -2.88 3.83 -8.19
N SER A 69 -2.68 3.61 -9.49
CA SER A 69 -2.32 4.67 -10.44
C SER A 69 -3.38 5.75 -10.54
N HIS A 70 -4.66 5.38 -10.49
CA HIS A 70 -5.79 6.31 -10.52
C HIS A 70 -5.82 7.20 -9.27
N MET A 71 -5.65 6.61 -8.08
CA MET A 71 -5.60 7.38 -6.84
C MET A 71 -4.43 8.36 -6.81
N MET A 72 -3.24 7.89 -7.20
CA MET A 72 -2.04 8.74 -7.25
C MET A 72 -2.21 9.89 -8.24
N LEU A 73 -2.77 9.62 -9.42
CA LEU A 73 -3.05 10.65 -10.42
C LEU A 73 -4.09 11.66 -9.95
N SER A 74 -5.15 11.22 -9.26
CA SER A 74 -6.16 12.10 -8.67
C SER A 74 -5.55 13.07 -7.68
N ILE A 75 -4.73 12.56 -6.76
CA ILE A 75 -4.01 13.41 -5.80
C ILE A 75 -3.05 14.37 -6.48
N ALA A 76 -2.32 13.92 -7.51
CA ALA A 76 -1.40 14.77 -8.28
C ALA A 76 -2.12 15.93 -8.98
N LYS A 77 -3.38 15.73 -9.38
CA LYS A 77 -4.28 16.76 -9.95
C LYS A 77 -4.98 17.60 -8.88
N GLY A 78 -4.68 17.42 -7.59
CA GLY A 78 -5.31 18.17 -6.50
C GLY A 78 -6.68 17.62 -6.07
N ILE A 79 -7.11 16.46 -6.57
CA ILE A 79 -8.38 15.83 -6.24
C ILE A 79 -8.17 14.97 -5.00
N LYS A 80 -9.02 15.13 -3.98
CA LYS A 80 -8.99 14.29 -2.78
C LYS A 80 -9.55 12.90 -3.11
N VAL A 81 -8.89 11.85 -2.65
CA VAL A 81 -9.39 10.48 -2.69
C VAL A 81 -10.36 10.29 -1.51
N SER A 82 -11.61 9.99 -1.78
CA SER A 82 -12.62 9.65 -0.76
C SER A 82 -12.43 8.21 -0.27
N LYS A 83 -13.19 7.82 0.74
CA LYS A 83 -13.21 6.44 1.21
C LYS A 83 -13.79 5.50 0.15
N GLU A 84 -14.82 5.92 -0.55
CA GLU A 84 -15.46 5.19 -1.65
C GLU A 84 -14.48 4.99 -2.82
N ASP A 85 -13.71 6.03 -3.18
CA ASP A 85 -12.65 5.91 -4.21
C ASP A 85 -11.58 4.89 -3.79
N PHE A 86 -11.17 4.93 -2.52
CA PHE A 86 -10.19 3.98 -1.98
C PHE A 86 -10.74 2.54 -2.01
N GLU A 87 -11.96 2.33 -1.54
CA GLU A 87 -12.61 1.02 -1.50
C GLU A 87 -12.81 0.44 -2.92
N SER A 88 -13.12 1.29 -3.91
CA SER A 88 -13.24 0.87 -5.31
C SER A 88 -11.94 0.32 -5.90
N CYS A 89 -10.80 0.73 -5.36
CA CYS A 89 -9.48 0.23 -5.75
C CYS A 89 -9.11 -1.10 -5.08
N VAL A 90 -9.85 -1.53 -4.05
CA VAL A 90 -9.51 -2.75 -3.29
C VAL A 90 -10.06 -3.98 -4.00
N ARG A 91 -9.24 -5.01 -4.10
CA ARG A 91 -9.59 -6.38 -4.55
C ARG A 91 -9.35 -7.36 -3.41
N VAL A 92 -9.94 -8.54 -3.53
CA VAL A 92 -9.73 -9.65 -2.58
C VAL A 92 -9.18 -10.85 -3.34
N SER A 93 -8.06 -11.37 -2.88
CA SER A 93 -7.54 -12.67 -3.30
C SER A 93 -8.09 -13.75 -2.37
N GLU A 94 -9.08 -14.50 -2.84
CA GLU A 94 -9.73 -15.57 -2.07
C GLU A 94 -8.73 -16.65 -1.64
N ALA A 95 -7.82 -17.02 -2.54
CA ALA A 95 -6.79 -18.03 -2.29
C ALA A 95 -5.88 -17.67 -1.12
N ASN A 96 -5.55 -16.39 -0.98
CA ASN A 96 -4.64 -15.88 0.03
C ASN A 96 -5.35 -15.23 1.24
N ARG A 97 -6.67 -15.03 1.15
CA ARG A 97 -7.49 -14.31 2.16
C ARG A 97 -6.96 -12.92 2.46
N ILE A 98 -6.53 -12.19 1.42
CA ILE A 98 -5.87 -10.91 1.51
C ILE A 98 -6.59 -9.89 0.65
N SER A 99 -6.80 -8.68 1.19
CA SER A 99 -7.16 -7.51 0.40
C SER A 99 -5.92 -6.93 -0.26
N TYR A 100 -6.06 -6.44 -1.49
CA TYR A 100 -4.95 -5.79 -2.18
C TYR A 100 -5.42 -4.67 -3.10
N ILE A 101 -4.56 -3.69 -3.32
CA ILE A 101 -4.72 -2.64 -4.33
C ILE A 101 -3.73 -2.93 -5.45
N PRO A 102 -4.24 -3.25 -6.65
CA PRO A 102 -3.38 -3.60 -7.78
C PRO A 102 -2.68 -2.38 -8.38
N SER A 103 -1.56 -2.65 -9.02
CA SER A 103 -0.87 -1.75 -9.94
C SER A 103 -1.24 -2.05 -11.39
N ASP A 104 -0.88 -1.12 -12.26
CA ASP A 104 -0.91 -1.28 -13.70
C ASP A 104 0.17 -0.41 -14.37
N ILE A 105 0.32 -0.55 -15.69
CA ILE A 105 1.33 0.21 -16.46
C ILE A 105 1.11 1.73 -16.39
N ASN A 106 -0.10 2.19 -16.09
CA ASN A 106 -0.41 3.61 -15.96
C ASN A 106 0.24 4.25 -14.73
N LEU A 107 0.75 3.43 -13.79
CA LEU A 107 1.51 3.94 -12.65
C LEU A 107 2.78 4.68 -13.09
N ALA A 108 3.42 4.28 -14.20
CA ALA A 108 4.54 5.01 -14.79
C ALA A 108 4.13 6.40 -15.30
N ASN A 109 2.91 6.52 -15.85
CA ASN A 109 2.36 7.81 -16.24
C ASN A 109 2.05 8.67 -15.00
N ALA A 110 1.44 8.09 -13.96
CA ALA A 110 1.19 8.78 -12.71
C ALA A 110 2.49 9.30 -12.08
N GLU A 111 3.57 8.51 -12.11
CA GLU A 111 4.91 8.93 -11.66
C GLU A 111 5.40 10.19 -12.40
N SER A 112 5.22 10.25 -13.72
CA SER A 112 5.58 11.42 -14.53
C SER A 112 4.79 12.68 -14.13
N TYR A 113 3.49 12.55 -13.84
CA TYR A 113 2.68 13.66 -13.33
C TYR A 113 3.13 14.11 -11.94
N LEU A 114 3.48 13.16 -11.06
CA LEU A 114 3.95 13.46 -9.71
C LEU A 114 5.23 14.29 -9.69
N MET A 115 6.11 14.13 -10.67
CA MET A 115 7.37 14.90 -10.74
C MET A 115 7.13 16.41 -10.72
N ASN A 116 5.98 16.88 -11.21
CA ASN A 116 5.60 18.29 -11.27
C ASN A 116 4.54 18.69 -10.23
N ALA A 117 4.06 17.76 -9.41
CA ALA A 117 3.03 18.03 -8.43
C ALA A 117 3.59 18.67 -7.15
N LEU A 118 2.82 19.56 -6.53
CA LEU A 118 3.12 20.09 -5.19
C LEU A 118 3.01 18.98 -4.14
N SER A 119 3.96 18.95 -3.20
CA SER A 119 4.01 17.96 -2.11
C SER A 119 3.96 16.52 -2.63
N ARG A 120 4.61 16.29 -3.75
CA ARG A 120 4.65 15.00 -4.47
C ARG A 120 5.12 13.82 -3.63
N GLU A 121 5.92 14.08 -2.60
CA GLU A 121 6.46 13.08 -1.68
C GLU A 121 5.45 12.59 -0.64
N THR A 122 4.28 13.23 -0.52
CA THR A 122 3.26 12.91 0.48
C THR A 122 1.97 12.33 -0.10
N VAL A 123 1.96 11.96 -1.37
CA VAL A 123 0.77 11.47 -2.07
C VAL A 123 0.24 10.19 -1.41
N MET A 124 1.10 9.23 -1.11
CA MET A 124 0.70 8.01 -0.39
C MET A 124 0.14 8.30 1.01
N LYS A 125 0.66 9.30 1.71
CA LYS A 125 0.09 9.76 3.00
C LYS A 125 -1.36 10.25 2.86
N ARG A 126 -1.65 10.91 1.75
CA ARG A 126 -2.99 11.45 1.45
C ARG A 126 -3.96 10.35 1.01
N ILE A 127 -3.46 9.24 0.48
CA ILE A 127 -4.25 8.04 0.14
C ILE A 127 -4.45 7.17 1.38
N LEU A 128 -3.40 6.89 2.14
CA LEU A 128 -3.42 5.98 3.29
C LEU A 128 -3.77 6.73 4.59
N THR A 129 -4.96 7.31 4.63
CA THR A 129 -5.49 7.98 5.83
C THR A 129 -5.97 6.97 6.86
N ASN A 130 -6.08 7.41 8.13
CA ASN A 130 -6.66 6.57 9.19
C ASN A 130 -8.09 6.11 8.87
N GLU A 131 -8.85 6.92 8.14
CA GLU A 131 -10.20 6.61 7.69
C GLU A 131 -10.20 5.44 6.69
N ASN A 132 -9.33 5.51 5.67
CA ASN A 132 -9.20 4.48 4.64
C ASN A 132 -8.64 3.17 5.20
N LEU A 133 -7.82 3.23 6.24
CA LEU A 133 -7.16 2.07 6.84
C LEU A 133 -7.90 1.49 8.06
N THR A 134 -9.10 1.99 8.39
CA THR A 134 -9.84 1.58 9.59
C THR A 134 -10.04 0.06 9.71
N ASP A 135 -10.16 -0.63 8.58
CA ASP A 135 -10.48 -2.06 8.53
C ASP A 135 -9.24 -2.96 8.48
N TYR A 136 -8.04 -2.40 8.44
CA TYR A 136 -6.79 -3.14 8.32
C TYR A 136 -5.92 -3.04 9.57
N ASP A 137 -5.31 -4.16 9.95
CA ASP A 137 -4.33 -4.22 11.03
C ASP A 137 -2.92 -3.91 10.51
N CYS A 138 -2.65 -4.29 9.25
CA CYS A 138 -1.35 -4.14 8.61
C CYS A 138 -1.48 -3.83 7.12
N VAL A 139 -0.64 -2.93 6.63
CA VAL A 139 -0.49 -2.60 5.21
C VAL A 139 0.94 -2.92 4.80
N LEU A 140 1.12 -3.74 3.76
CA LEU A 140 2.44 -4.01 3.17
C LEU A 140 2.50 -3.40 1.78
N ILE A 141 3.56 -2.67 1.49
CA ILE A 141 3.76 -2.02 0.19
C ILE A 141 4.94 -2.67 -0.53
N ASP A 142 4.67 -3.28 -1.68
CA ASP A 142 5.71 -3.80 -2.57
C ASP A 142 6.26 -2.67 -3.45
N CYS A 143 7.53 -2.34 -3.26
CA CYS A 143 8.15 -1.19 -3.93
C CYS A 143 8.96 -1.64 -5.15
N LEU A 144 8.88 -0.83 -6.22
CA LEU A 144 9.73 -1.02 -7.41
C LEU A 144 11.23 -0.88 -7.06
N PRO A 145 12.14 -1.47 -7.86
CA PRO A 145 13.59 -1.41 -7.63
C PRO A 145 14.21 -0.11 -8.19
N SER A 146 13.67 1.06 -7.83
CA SER A 146 14.11 2.34 -8.36
C SER A 146 14.09 3.41 -7.26
N LEU A 147 14.93 4.42 -7.38
CA LEU A 147 14.99 5.57 -6.46
C LEU A 147 14.04 6.72 -6.88
N GLY A 148 12.96 6.39 -7.60
CA GLY A 148 11.98 7.37 -8.08
C GLY A 148 11.06 7.91 -7.00
N ILE A 149 10.16 8.80 -7.40
CA ILE A 149 9.20 9.45 -6.51
C ILE A 149 8.22 8.45 -5.87
N LEU A 150 7.97 7.31 -6.50
CA LEU A 150 7.13 6.25 -5.93
C LEU A 150 7.76 5.66 -4.67
N LEU A 151 9.07 5.37 -4.71
CA LEU A 151 9.78 4.89 -3.52
C LEU A 151 9.82 5.95 -2.42
N VAL A 152 10.05 7.22 -2.75
CA VAL A 152 10.01 8.32 -1.78
C VAL A 152 8.64 8.37 -1.09
N ASN A 153 7.54 8.19 -1.83
CA ASN A 153 6.20 8.12 -1.27
C ASN A 153 6.03 6.94 -0.30
N ALA A 154 6.49 5.75 -0.65
CA ALA A 154 6.44 4.59 0.23
C ALA A 154 7.26 4.82 1.53
N LEU A 155 8.44 5.43 1.41
CA LEU A 155 9.30 5.73 2.55
C LEU A 155 8.78 6.88 3.42
N SER A 156 8.03 7.82 2.85
CA SER A 156 7.41 8.93 3.61
C SER A 156 6.37 8.47 4.64
N LEU A 157 5.90 7.23 4.52
CA LEU A 157 4.94 6.59 5.43
C LEU A 157 5.60 6.01 6.70
N ILE A 158 6.93 5.96 6.73
CA ILE A 158 7.67 5.44 7.89
C ILE A 158 7.45 6.38 9.07
N HIS A 159 6.64 5.96 10.03
CA HIS A 159 6.59 6.59 11.33
C HIS A 159 7.81 6.12 12.13
N ILE A 160 8.78 7.02 12.32
CA ILE A 160 9.77 6.83 13.37
C ILE A 160 8.98 6.98 14.68
N SER A 161 8.56 5.86 15.26
CA SER A 161 8.09 5.87 16.63
C SER A 161 9.30 6.18 17.51
N GLU A 162 9.36 7.39 18.07
CA GLU A 162 10.32 7.68 19.11
C GLU A 162 10.15 6.63 20.23
N PRO A 163 11.24 6.06 20.75
CA PRO A 163 11.14 5.16 21.88
C PRO A 163 10.48 5.93 23.02
N THR A 164 9.33 5.44 23.49
CA THR A 164 8.65 5.97 24.66
C THR A 164 9.67 5.96 25.79
N ARG A 165 10.11 7.13 26.25
CA ARG A 165 10.87 7.22 27.50
C ARG A 165 9.98 6.60 28.57
N GLN A 166 10.35 5.43 29.06
CA GLN A 166 9.85 4.97 30.34
C GLN A 166 10.42 5.95 31.38
N GLU A 167 9.54 6.80 31.89
CA GLU A 167 9.85 7.53 33.10
C GLU A 167 10.01 6.50 34.21
N ALA A 168 11.20 6.51 34.82
CA ALA A 168 11.54 5.69 35.96
C ALA A 168 10.85 6.25 37.23
#